data_e48ebf8f9019ec51e1920aea02f73196
#
_entry.id   e48ebf8f9019ec51e1920aea02f73196
#
_cell.length_a   1.000
_cell.length_b   1.000
_cell.length_c   1.000
_cell.angle_alpha   90.00
_cell.angle_beta   90.00
_cell.angle_gamma   90.00
#
_symmetry.space_group_name_H-M   'P 1'
#
loop_
_entity.id
_entity.type
_entity.pdbx_description
1 polymer ?
#
loop_
_entity_poly.entity_id
_entity_poly.type
_entity_poly.pdbx_seq_one_letter_code
_entity_poly.pdbx_strand_id
1 'polypeptide(L)'
;MAATINATIKSETANSYVTLTEANTYFETVSDSSTWTNKTDDQKNRSLIAATRWIDTFVFQGDRCDENQALKFPRTNYQVDRVELSCSTIPNNIKYAQYELARALANETDAMTGNTGTDGNIEQVKLGDIQVKYNTTSQGTGTVNNIMDKYPWLQSYLGAYMLGGAGTFQMRVVRG
;
A
#
# COMPACT_ATOMS: atom_id res chain seq x y z
N MET A 1 -16.16 20.10 -2.29
CA MET A 1 -16.74 19.18 -1.31
C MET A 1 -15.62 18.43 -0.63
N ALA A 2 -15.66 18.35 0.70
CA ALA A 2 -14.67 17.60 1.46
C ALA A 2 -14.84 16.10 1.21
N ALA A 3 -13.73 15.35 1.14
CA ALA A 3 -13.76 13.91 1.00
C ALA A 3 -14.26 13.28 2.31
N THR A 4 -15.26 12.41 2.22
CA THR A 4 -15.85 11.73 3.37
C THR A 4 -15.40 10.28 3.40
N ILE A 5 -14.90 9.84 4.55
CA ILE A 5 -14.50 8.45 4.81
C ILE A 5 -15.71 7.65 5.30
N ASN A 6 -15.88 6.46 4.71
CA ASN A 6 -16.71 5.40 5.24
C ASN A 6 -15.84 4.16 5.47
N ALA A 7 -15.55 3.88 6.75
CA ALA A 7 -14.77 2.72 7.19
C ALA A 7 -15.65 1.62 7.81
N THR A 8 -16.94 1.62 7.51
CA THR A 8 -17.87 0.59 8.02
C THR A 8 -17.52 -0.78 7.42
N ILE A 9 -17.22 -1.73 8.29
CA ILE A 9 -16.84 -3.09 7.91
C ILE A 9 -17.97 -3.74 7.09
N LYS A 10 -17.61 -4.37 5.97
CA LYS A 10 -18.52 -5.04 5.01
C LYS A 10 -19.54 -4.13 4.32
N SER A 11 -19.44 -2.82 4.45
CA SER A 11 -20.35 -1.92 3.77
C SER A 11 -20.11 -1.92 2.25
N GLU A 12 -21.19 -1.86 1.48
CA GLU A 12 -21.20 -1.68 0.02
C GLU A 12 -20.63 -0.32 -0.42
N THR A 13 -20.61 0.65 0.49
CA THR A 13 -20.13 2.01 0.24
C THR A 13 -18.86 2.35 1.00
N ALA A 14 -18.22 1.36 1.64
CA ALA A 14 -16.93 1.56 2.30
C ALA A 14 -15.86 2.01 1.29
N ASN A 15 -15.05 2.98 1.68
CA ASN A 15 -13.97 3.53 0.84
C ASN A 15 -12.63 3.63 1.58
N SER A 16 -12.58 3.18 2.82
CA SER A 16 -11.38 3.15 3.66
C SER A 16 -11.47 2.00 4.66
N TYR A 17 -10.35 1.41 5.03
CA TYR A 17 -10.26 0.41 6.10
C TYR A 17 -10.19 1.04 7.48
N VAL A 18 -9.86 2.33 7.56
CA VAL A 18 -9.67 3.07 8.80
C VAL A 18 -10.39 4.41 8.76
N THR A 19 -10.73 4.92 9.93
CA THR A 19 -11.25 6.28 10.10
C THR A 19 -10.11 7.29 10.17
N LEU A 20 -10.42 8.58 9.97
CA LEU A 20 -9.46 9.66 10.17
C LEU A 20 -8.96 9.72 11.61
N THR A 21 -9.84 9.46 12.59
CA THR A 21 -9.49 9.44 14.01
C THR A 21 -8.46 8.35 14.31
N GLU A 22 -8.68 7.11 13.81
CA GLU A 22 -7.70 6.02 13.97
C GLU A 22 -6.35 6.39 13.35
N ALA A 23 -6.35 6.99 12.14
CA ALA A 23 -5.13 7.42 11.50
C ALA A 23 -4.39 8.52 12.29
N ASN A 24 -5.10 9.51 12.81
CA ASN A 24 -4.50 10.56 13.63
C ASN A 24 -3.89 9.96 14.91
N THR A 25 -4.59 9.08 15.61
CA THR A 25 -4.08 8.38 16.80
C THR A 25 -2.84 7.54 16.49
N TYR A 26 -2.82 6.85 15.36
CA TYR A 26 -1.62 6.11 14.93
C TYR A 26 -0.41 7.06 14.78
N PHE A 27 -0.57 8.19 14.10
CA PHE A 27 0.52 9.13 13.87
C PHE A 27 0.97 9.90 15.11
N GLU A 28 0.19 9.95 16.18
CA GLU A 28 0.64 10.44 17.49
C GLU A 28 1.77 9.57 18.07
N THR A 29 1.84 8.30 17.70
CA THR A 29 2.85 7.36 18.17
C THR A 29 4.07 7.24 17.26
N VAL A 30 4.02 7.82 16.07
CA VAL A 30 5.11 7.76 15.08
C VAL A 30 6.07 8.93 15.28
N SER A 31 7.37 8.66 15.33
CA SER A 31 8.41 9.65 15.61
C SER A 31 8.51 10.79 14.57
N ASP A 32 8.16 10.51 13.31
CA ASP A 32 8.10 11.51 12.23
C ASP A 32 6.67 11.61 11.69
N SER A 33 5.84 12.33 12.43
CA SER A 33 4.44 12.55 12.05
C SER A 33 4.19 13.91 11.38
N SER A 34 5.20 14.75 11.26
CA SER A 34 5.06 16.15 10.77
C SER A 34 4.45 16.20 9.37
N THR A 35 4.82 15.28 8.49
CA THR A 35 4.29 15.16 7.13
C THR A 35 2.80 14.85 7.09
N TRP A 36 2.26 14.22 8.13
CA TRP A 36 0.84 13.94 8.29
C TRP A 36 0.13 15.08 9.01
N THR A 37 0.65 15.51 10.15
CA THR A 37 0.00 16.48 11.02
C THR A 37 -0.19 17.85 10.35
N ASN A 38 0.71 18.25 9.45
CA ASN A 38 0.63 19.49 8.69
C ASN A 38 -0.41 19.47 7.55
N LYS A 39 -1.11 18.36 7.30
CA LYS A 39 -2.15 18.26 6.27
C LYS A 39 -3.52 18.61 6.84
N THR A 40 -4.37 19.18 5.99
CA THR A 40 -5.80 19.37 6.32
C THR A 40 -6.54 18.03 6.38
N ASP A 41 -7.64 17.99 7.10
CA ASP A 41 -8.47 16.77 7.19
C ASP A 41 -8.96 16.30 5.82
N ASP A 42 -9.27 17.21 4.89
CA ASP A 42 -9.64 16.85 3.52
C ASP A 42 -8.48 16.19 2.77
N GLN A 43 -7.26 16.69 2.92
CA GLN A 43 -6.06 16.08 2.32
C GLN A 43 -5.80 14.69 2.91
N LYS A 44 -5.90 14.55 4.24
CA LYS A 44 -5.77 13.27 4.94
C LYS A 44 -6.81 12.26 4.47
N ASN A 45 -8.07 12.66 4.39
CA ASN A 45 -9.16 11.79 3.92
C ASN A 45 -8.93 11.32 2.49
N ARG A 46 -8.55 12.23 1.57
CA ARG A 46 -8.23 11.85 0.18
C ARG A 46 -7.08 10.87 0.12
N SER A 47 -6.03 11.06 0.92
CA SER A 47 -4.87 10.18 0.96
C SER A 47 -5.23 8.79 1.51
N LEU A 48 -6.08 8.71 2.54
CA LEU A 48 -6.58 7.43 3.08
C LEU A 48 -7.42 6.67 2.05
N ILE A 49 -8.30 7.36 1.35
CA ILE A 49 -9.11 6.75 0.27
C ILE A 49 -8.21 6.29 -0.89
N ALA A 50 -7.23 7.09 -1.27
CA ALA A 50 -6.27 6.72 -2.31
C ALA A 50 -5.43 5.51 -1.91
N ALA A 51 -4.93 5.46 -0.67
CA ALA A 51 -4.20 4.32 -0.13
C ALA A 51 -5.03 3.04 -0.15
N THR A 52 -6.32 3.12 0.23
CA THR A 52 -7.23 1.97 0.16
C THR A 52 -7.38 1.45 -1.26
N ARG A 53 -7.58 2.34 -2.23
CA ARG A 53 -7.68 1.96 -3.65
C ARG A 53 -6.44 1.24 -4.15
N TRP A 54 -5.24 1.71 -3.76
CA TRP A 54 -4.00 1.04 -4.10
C TRP A 54 -3.87 -0.34 -3.45
N ILE A 55 -4.17 -0.45 -2.16
CA ILE A 55 -4.17 -1.75 -1.47
C ILE A 55 -5.14 -2.72 -2.14
N ASP A 56 -6.30 -2.24 -2.55
CA ASP A 56 -7.32 -3.06 -3.22
C ASP A 56 -6.98 -3.43 -4.69
N THR A 57 -5.86 -2.98 -5.24
CA THR A 57 -5.36 -3.52 -6.52
C THR A 57 -4.74 -4.90 -6.37
N PHE A 58 -4.25 -5.26 -5.18
CA PHE A 58 -3.60 -6.54 -4.95
C PHE A 58 -4.60 -7.69 -4.84
N VAL A 59 -4.12 -8.90 -5.15
CA VAL A 59 -4.89 -10.13 -4.98
C VAL A 59 -4.52 -10.75 -3.64
N PHE A 60 -5.51 -10.97 -2.80
CA PHE A 60 -5.34 -11.50 -1.45
C PHE A 60 -5.86 -12.93 -1.33
N GLN A 61 -5.29 -13.69 -0.40
CA GLN A 61 -5.70 -15.05 -0.07
C GLN A 61 -6.99 -15.06 0.77
N GLY A 62 -7.64 -16.22 0.83
CA GLY A 62 -8.93 -16.41 1.49
C GLY A 62 -10.08 -15.81 0.71
N ASP A 63 -11.26 -15.78 1.32
CA ASP A 63 -12.50 -15.33 0.70
C ASP A 63 -13.00 -14.02 1.31
N ARG A 64 -13.74 -13.24 0.54
CA ARG A 64 -14.44 -12.06 1.07
C ARG A 64 -15.52 -12.50 2.03
N CYS A 65 -15.71 -11.76 3.11
CA CYS A 65 -16.69 -12.08 4.15
C CYS A 65 -18.14 -11.79 3.75
N ASP A 66 -18.32 -10.93 2.75
CA ASP A 66 -19.64 -10.57 2.21
C ASP A 66 -19.49 -10.30 0.71
N GLU A 67 -20.45 -10.78 -0.08
CA GLU A 67 -20.42 -10.60 -1.54
C GLU A 67 -20.58 -9.14 -1.96
N ASN A 68 -21.33 -8.36 -1.17
CA ASN A 68 -21.62 -6.95 -1.44
C ASN A 68 -20.60 -5.98 -0.84
N GLN A 69 -19.65 -6.45 0.01
CA GLN A 69 -18.64 -5.54 0.57
C GLN A 69 -17.83 -4.84 -0.53
N ALA A 70 -17.68 -3.52 -0.45
CA ALA A 70 -16.95 -2.73 -1.44
C ALA A 70 -15.46 -3.05 -1.46
N LEU A 71 -14.86 -3.24 -0.28
CA LEU A 71 -13.41 -3.42 -0.11
C LEU A 71 -13.01 -4.90 -0.03
N LYS A 72 -11.74 -5.20 -0.25
CA LYS A 72 -11.22 -6.57 -0.25
C LYS A 72 -11.14 -7.20 1.14
N PHE A 73 -11.04 -6.42 2.19
CA PHE A 73 -11.14 -6.88 3.59
C PHE A 73 -12.43 -6.38 4.25
N PRO A 74 -12.93 -7.14 5.27
CA PRO A 74 -12.38 -8.33 5.91
C PRO A 74 -12.45 -9.58 5.02
N ARG A 75 -11.64 -10.59 5.36
CA ARG A 75 -11.57 -11.87 4.67
C ARG A 75 -11.65 -13.02 5.68
N THR A 76 -11.96 -14.21 5.20
CA THR A 76 -12.05 -15.46 5.96
C THR A 76 -11.38 -16.61 5.19
N ASN A 77 -11.40 -17.81 5.75
CA ASN A 77 -10.82 -19.02 5.15
C ASN A 77 -9.33 -18.89 4.84
N TYR A 78 -8.60 -18.11 5.62
CA TYR A 78 -7.16 -17.96 5.53
C TYR A 78 -6.55 -17.66 6.91
N GLN A 79 -5.38 -18.21 7.16
CA GLN A 79 -4.65 -18.02 8.41
C GLN A 79 -3.34 -17.27 8.17
N VAL A 80 -3.06 -16.31 9.02
CA VAL A 80 -1.77 -15.64 9.12
C VAL A 80 -1.21 -15.93 10.51
N ASP A 81 0.02 -16.44 10.59
CA ASP A 81 0.67 -16.86 11.86
C ASP A 81 -0.19 -17.84 12.68
N ARG A 82 -0.91 -18.75 11.99
CA ARG A 82 -1.84 -19.74 12.58
C ARG A 82 -3.10 -19.11 13.21
N VAL A 83 -3.36 -17.84 12.96
CA VAL A 83 -4.59 -17.16 13.39
C VAL A 83 -5.49 -16.99 12.19
N GLU A 84 -6.71 -17.48 12.29
CA GLU A 84 -7.70 -17.32 11.23
C GLU A 84 -8.16 -15.87 11.13
N LEU A 85 -8.32 -15.38 9.89
CA LEU A 85 -8.85 -14.06 9.64
C LEU A 85 -10.33 -13.99 10.04
N SER A 86 -10.71 -12.88 10.64
CA SER A 86 -12.07 -12.65 11.14
C SER A 86 -12.86 -11.73 10.23
N CYS A 87 -14.13 -12.06 10.02
CA CYS A 87 -15.09 -11.19 9.31
C CYS A 87 -15.53 -9.95 10.10
N SER A 88 -15.14 -9.81 11.35
CA SER A 88 -15.51 -8.68 12.20
C SER A 88 -14.43 -7.61 12.34
N THR A 89 -13.21 -7.90 11.87
CA THR A 89 -12.07 -7.00 12.05
C THR A 89 -11.21 -6.90 10.80
N ILE A 90 -10.60 -5.74 10.61
CA ILE A 90 -9.54 -5.55 9.61
C ILE A 90 -8.20 -5.86 10.30
N PRO A 91 -7.34 -6.73 9.73
CA PRO A 91 -6.03 -7.02 10.30
C PRO A 91 -5.19 -5.75 10.48
N ASN A 92 -4.45 -5.67 11.59
CA ASN A 92 -3.65 -4.49 11.89
C ASN A 92 -2.61 -4.18 10.81
N ASN A 93 -2.00 -5.19 10.19
CA ASN A 93 -1.04 -4.97 9.10
C ASN A 93 -1.68 -4.29 7.88
N ILE A 94 -2.94 -4.58 7.57
CA ILE A 94 -3.68 -3.88 6.50
C ILE A 94 -3.92 -2.42 6.89
N LYS A 95 -4.29 -2.15 8.15
CA LYS A 95 -4.44 -0.79 8.67
C LYS A 95 -3.11 -0.03 8.65
N TYR A 96 -2.01 -0.65 9.10
CA TYR A 96 -0.68 -0.04 9.07
C TYR A 96 -0.21 0.27 7.65
N ALA A 97 -0.43 -0.67 6.71
CA ALA A 97 -0.15 -0.41 5.30
C ALA A 97 -0.90 0.82 4.78
N GLN A 98 -2.18 0.96 5.15
CA GLN A 98 -2.98 2.11 4.74
C GLN A 98 -2.49 3.41 5.36
N TYR A 99 -2.14 3.43 6.66
CA TYR A 99 -1.63 4.64 7.32
C TYR A 99 -0.35 5.13 6.65
N GLU A 100 0.63 4.26 6.52
CA GLU A 100 1.93 4.62 5.97
C GLU A 100 1.85 5.00 4.49
N LEU A 101 1.04 4.27 3.71
CA LEU A 101 0.82 4.61 2.30
C LEU A 101 0.08 5.96 2.17
N ALA A 102 -0.92 6.23 3.00
CA ALA A 102 -1.64 7.50 2.99
C ALA A 102 -0.70 8.67 3.32
N ARG A 103 0.21 8.51 4.30
CA ARG A 103 1.24 9.50 4.61
C ARG A 103 2.16 9.76 3.42
N ALA A 104 2.62 8.72 2.76
CA ALA A 104 3.45 8.85 1.56
C ALA A 104 2.70 9.59 0.44
N LEU A 105 1.46 9.18 0.15
CA LEU A 105 0.62 9.80 -0.89
C LEU A 105 0.23 11.25 -0.57
N ALA A 106 0.08 11.61 0.72
CA ALA A 106 -0.22 12.98 1.13
C ALA A 106 0.88 13.99 0.77
N ASN A 107 2.11 13.52 0.54
CA ASN A 107 3.25 14.34 0.17
C ASN A 107 3.50 14.40 -1.33
N GLU A 108 2.83 13.57 -2.10
CA GLU A 108 3.02 13.49 -3.54
C GLU A 108 1.88 14.18 -4.30
N THR A 109 2.24 15.09 -5.19
CA THR A 109 1.26 15.79 -6.05
C THR A 109 0.71 14.90 -7.16
N ASP A 110 1.43 13.84 -7.56
CA ASP A 110 1.10 13.01 -8.73
C ASP A 110 1.07 11.49 -8.45
N ALA A 111 0.85 11.09 -7.22
CA ALA A 111 0.88 9.68 -6.82
C ALA A 111 -0.10 8.76 -7.59
N MET A 112 -1.16 9.32 -8.17
CA MET A 112 -2.16 8.57 -8.94
C MET A 112 -1.82 8.41 -10.43
N THR A 113 -0.91 9.23 -10.96
CA THR A 113 -0.63 9.25 -12.40
C THR A 113 0.54 8.37 -12.82
N GLY A 114 1.25 7.76 -11.85
CA GLY A 114 2.44 6.97 -12.14
C GLY A 114 3.60 7.79 -12.71
N ASN A 115 3.44 9.11 -12.77
CA ASN A 115 4.50 10.00 -13.16
C ASN A 115 5.45 10.19 -11.97
N THR A 116 6.36 9.26 -11.78
CA THR A 116 7.56 9.53 -11.02
C THR A 116 8.26 10.64 -11.78
N GLY A 117 8.24 11.86 -11.18
CA GLY A 117 9.08 12.93 -11.67
C GLY A 117 10.42 12.33 -12.05
N THR A 118 10.85 12.61 -13.24
CA THR A 118 12.16 12.26 -13.75
C THR A 118 13.20 12.84 -12.79
N ASP A 119 13.52 12.12 -11.72
CA ASP A 119 14.87 12.12 -11.23
C ASP A 119 15.65 11.54 -12.39
N GLY A 120 16.22 12.47 -13.16
CA GLY A 120 16.93 12.12 -14.38
C GLY A 120 17.89 10.99 -14.07
N ASN A 121 17.62 9.83 -14.59
CA ASN A 121 18.63 8.82 -14.75
C ASN A 121 19.75 9.48 -15.56
N ILE A 122 20.76 9.97 -14.84
CA ILE A 122 21.97 10.47 -15.48
C ILE A 122 22.66 9.22 -16.04
N GLU A 123 22.29 8.86 -17.26
CA GLU A 123 22.93 7.72 -17.94
C GLU A 123 24.41 7.98 -18.19
N GLN A 124 24.82 9.23 -18.21
CA GLN A 124 26.18 9.59 -18.56
C GLN A 124 26.53 11.00 -18.04
N VAL A 125 27.61 11.10 -17.31
CA VAL A 125 28.24 12.40 -16.99
C VAL A 125 29.57 12.48 -17.74
N LYS A 126 29.72 13.52 -18.56
CA LYS A 126 30.99 13.82 -19.23
C LYS A 126 31.61 15.04 -18.55
N LEU A 127 32.75 14.82 -17.90
CA LEU A 127 33.60 15.86 -17.36
C LEU A 127 34.95 15.86 -18.13
N GLY A 128 35.08 16.75 -19.08
CA GLY A 128 36.26 16.78 -19.94
C GLY A 128 36.41 15.47 -20.74
N ASP A 129 37.59 14.84 -20.67
CA ASP A 129 37.88 13.57 -21.35
C ASP A 129 37.47 12.32 -20.55
N ILE A 130 36.91 12.51 -19.35
CA ILE A 130 36.42 11.42 -18.50
C ILE A 130 34.94 11.24 -18.71
N GLN A 131 34.56 10.06 -19.22
CA GLN A 131 33.18 9.65 -19.38
C GLN A 131 32.83 8.59 -18.36
N VAL A 132 31.98 8.89 -17.40
CA VAL A 132 31.45 7.91 -16.46
C VAL A 132 30.07 7.47 -16.96
N LYS A 133 30.00 6.21 -17.38
CA LYS A 133 28.72 5.55 -17.68
C LYS A 133 28.25 4.83 -16.42
N TYR A 134 27.11 5.22 -15.92
CA TYR A 134 26.43 4.44 -14.89
C TYR A 134 25.73 3.26 -15.59
N ASN A 135 26.09 2.04 -15.17
CA ASN A 135 25.44 0.84 -15.71
C ASN A 135 24.03 0.77 -15.13
N THR A 136 23.08 1.35 -15.82
CA THR A 136 21.65 1.15 -15.55
C THR A 136 21.25 -0.23 -16.07
N THR A 137 21.72 -1.30 -15.40
CA THR A 137 21.20 -2.65 -15.61
C THR A 137 19.82 -2.77 -14.95
N SER A 138 18.95 -1.90 -15.35
CA SER A 138 17.52 -2.08 -15.27
C SER A 138 16.98 -1.47 -16.54
N GLN A 139 17.02 -2.25 -17.62
CA GLN A 139 16.09 -2.03 -18.71
C GLN A 139 14.68 -2.17 -18.15
N GLY A 140 14.17 -1.05 -17.70
CA GLY A 140 12.79 -0.83 -17.48
C GLY A 140 12.54 0.61 -17.88
N THR A 141 12.15 0.84 -19.16
CA THR A 141 11.12 1.81 -19.42
C THR A 141 9.89 1.33 -18.65
N GLY A 142 10.07 1.15 -17.35
CA GLY A 142 9.05 0.72 -16.45
C GLY A 142 8.30 1.96 -16.01
N THR A 143 7.21 2.25 -16.69
CA THR A 143 6.05 2.73 -15.97
C THR A 143 6.03 1.95 -14.66
N VAL A 144 6.13 2.63 -13.50
CA VAL A 144 6.01 1.96 -12.20
C VAL A 144 4.58 1.43 -12.17
N ASN A 145 4.42 0.20 -12.67
CA ASN A 145 3.11 -0.44 -12.79
C ASN A 145 2.64 -1.03 -11.46
N ASN A 146 3.53 -0.98 -10.44
CA ASN A 146 3.21 -1.54 -9.14
C ASN A 146 3.66 -0.56 -8.04
N ILE A 147 2.70 -0.18 -7.20
CA ILE A 147 2.95 0.68 -6.03
C ILE A 147 4.03 0.08 -5.09
N MET A 148 4.24 -1.24 -5.11
CA MET A 148 5.27 -1.89 -4.31
C MET A 148 6.69 -1.63 -4.82
N ASP A 149 6.86 -1.35 -6.12
CA ASP A 149 8.18 -0.97 -6.67
C ASP A 149 8.59 0.40 -6.14
N LYS A 150 7.61 1.28 -5.95
CA LYS A 150 7.81 2.61 -5.37
C LYS A 150 7.92 2.57 -3.85
N TYR A 151 7.16 1.71 -3.20
CA TYR A 151 7.11 1.56 -1.75
C TYR A 151 7.37 0.10 -1.33
N PRO A 152 8.62 -0.38 -1.41
CA PRO A 152 8.94 -1.80 -1.14
C PRO A 152 8.55 -2.26 0.28
N TRP A 153 8.51 -1.34 1.24
CA TRP A 153 8.12 -1.62 2.61
C TRP A 153 6.65 -2.09 2.74
N LEU A 154 5.77 -1.80 1.75
CA LEU A 154 4.41 -2.34 1.73
C LEU A 154 4.40 -3.88 1.76
N GLN A 155 5.43 -4.51 1.17
CA GLN A 155 5.58 -5.97 1.19
C GLN A 155 5.64 -6.53 2.62
N SER A 156 6.24 -5.81 3.55
CA SER A 156 6.34 -6.23 4.96
C SER A 156 4.98 -6.30 5.65
N TYR A 157 4.05 -5.45 5.27
CA TYR A 157 2.69 -5.43 5.81
C TYR A 157 1.73 -6.35 5.06
N LEU A 158 1.78 -6.35 3.73
CA LEU A 158 0.79 -7.00 2.88
C LEU A 158 1.18 -8.42 2.47
N GLY A 159 2.47 -8.74 2.45
CA GLY A 159 3.00 -9.98 1.86
C GLY A 159 2.40 -11.25 2.44
N ALA A 160 2.13 -11.30 3.75
CA ALA A 160 1.52 -12.46 4.40
C ALA A 160 0.07 -12.72 3.95
N TYR A 161 -0.60 -11.72 3.39
CA TYR A 161 -2.00 -11.79 2.97
C TYR A 161 -2.15 -11.99 1.46
N MET A 162 -1.10 -11.71 0.68
CA MET A 162 -1.17 -11.71 -0.79
C MET A 162 -1.09 -13.11 -1.37
N LEU A 163 -1.85 -13.33 -2.44
CA LEU A 163 -1.73 -14.54 -3.26
C LEU A 163 -0.39 -14.49 -4.02
N GLY A 164 0.47 -15.50 -3.79
CA GLY A 164 1.81 -15.54 -4.38
C GLY A 164 2.81 -14.58 -3.73
N GLY A 165 2.58 -14.19 -2.46
CA GLY A 165 3.48 -13.31 -1.71
C GLY A 165 4.93 -13.73 -1.82
N ALA A 166 5.80 -12.78 -2.16
CA ALA A 166 7.23 -12.99 -2.32
C ALA A 166 7.82 -13.46 -0.98
N GLY A 167 8.21 -14.73 -0.91
CA GLY A 167 9.01 -15.20 0.20
C GLY A 167 8.73 -16.59 0.75
N THR A 168 7.67 -17.27 0.34
CA THR A 168 7.48 -18.65 0.77
C THR A 168 7.26 -19.56 -0.43
N PHE A 169 8.37 -20.00 -1.02
CA PHE A 169 8.37 -21.17 -1.87
C PHE A 169 8.11 -22.38 -0.97
N GLN A 170 6.86 -22.68 -0.68
CA GLN A 170 6.51 -23.94 -0.07
C GLN A 170 6.59 -25.03 -1.15
N MET A 171 7.76 -25.66 -1.28
CA MET A 171 7.86 -26.94 -1.95
C MET A 171 6.99 -27.93 -1.17
N ARG A 172 5.84 -28.25 -1.71
CA ARG A 172 5.07 -29.41 -1.27
C ARG A 172 5.83 -30.67 -1.74
N VAL A 173 6.64 -31.23 -0.85
CA VAL A 173 7.25 -32.54 -1.09
C VAL A 173 6.12 -33.55 -1.03
N VAL A 174 5.64 -33.99 -2.18
CA VAL A 174 4.79 -35.17 -2.29
C VAL A 174 5.72 -36.38 -2.18
N ARG A 175 5.72 -37.04 -1.02
CA ARG A 175 6.31 -38.38 -0.90
C ARG A 175 5.38 -39.38 -1.64
N GLY A 176 5.91 -39.96 -2.71
CA GLY A 176 5.34 -41.11 -3.34
C GLY A 176 5.53 -42.39 -2.49
#